data_e7970ca46b317d030456572653f06677
#
_entry.id   e7970ca46b317d030456572653f06677
#
_cell.length_a   1.000
_cell.length_b   1.000
_cell.length_c   1.000
_cell.angle_alpha   90.00
_cell.angle_beta   90.00
_cell.angle_gamma   90.00
#
_symmetry.space_group_name_H-M   'P 1'
#
loop_
_entity.id
_entity.type
_entity.pdbx_description
1 polymer ?
#
loop_
_entity_poly.entity_id
_entity_poly.type
_entity_poly.pdbx_seq_one_letter_code
_entity_poly.pdbx_strand_id
1 'polypeptide(L)'
;MKLILLRHGESEWNLSNQFTGWVDVNLTDLGIQEAQIAGNKLLEEKISINTIYTSILNRAINTAKIVSNIISFNESCIKKSWRLNERHYGKLQGLNKSQTAKIYGEKQVHIWRRSFDIPPPKIHIKDKMHPSNFKKFAKIDKINLPTGESLSDVIIRLKPFWNNYIKEITELGGNHLIVAHSNSLRAILKILKNLTDKEITSVNIPTGIPLVIEIDKNKIIGEKYLIDETSLKVKQKQIANQGKIK
;
A
#
# COMPACT_ATOMS: atom_id res chain seq x y z
N MET A 1 5.73 -9.50 -19.47
CA MET A 1 4.69 -9.58 -18.42
C MET A 1 4.44 -8.21 -17.81
N LYS A 2 3.25 -7.99 -17.24
CA LYS A 2 2.94 -6.72 -16.56
C LYS A 2 2.70 -6.97 -15.06
N LEU A 3 3.38 -6.21 -14.22
CA LEU A 3 3.08 -6.09 -12.80
C LEU A 3 2.32 -4.79 -12.58
N ILE A 4 1.09 -4.89 -12.08
CA ILE A 4 0.25 -3.74 -11.79
C ILE A 4 0.22 -3.52 -10.28
N LEU A 5 0.63 -2.35 -9.84
CA LEU A 5 0.57 -1.92 -8.44
C LEU A 5 -0.59 -0.92 -8.27
N LEU A 6 -1.52 -1.24 -7.38
CA LEU A 6 -2.68 -0.40 -7.09
C LEU A 6 -2.78 -0.13 -5.59
N ARG A 7 -2.65 1.12 -5.19
CA ARG A 7 -3.00 1.50 -3.84
C ARG A 7 -4.52 1.51 -3.69
N HIS A 8 -5.03 0.95 -2.57
CA HIS A 8 -6.45 0.98 -2.26
C HIS A 8 -7.03 2.38 -2.43
N GLY A 9 -8.33 2.47 -2.74
CA GLY A 9 -9.08 3.72 -2.83
C GLY A 9 -9.04 4.52 -1.52
N GLU A 10 -9.46 5.79 -1.57
CA GLU A 10 -9.51 6.62 -0.38
C GLU A 10 -10.27 5.92 0.75
N SER A 11 -9.73 5.95 1.96
CA SER A 11 -10.36 5.42 3.17
C SER A 11 -10.80 6.55 4.11
N GLU A 12 -11.71 6.24 5.05
CA GLU A 12 -12.20 7.17 6.08
C GLU A 12 -11.05 7.92 6.76
N TRP A 13 -9.93 7.25 7.07
CA TRP A 13 -8.78 7.86 7.71
C TRP A 13 -7.80 8.54 6.74
N ASN A 14 -7.91 8.29 5.44
CA ASN A 14 -7.27 9.16 4.45
C ASN A 14 -7.99 10.50 4.37
N LEU A 15 -9.32 10.48 4.32
CA LEU A 15 -10.17 11.67 4.30
C LEU A 15 -9.95 12.55 5.54
N SER A 16 -9.96 11.95 6.73
CA SER A 16 -9.73 12.66 8.01
C SER A 16 -8.25 12.96 8.31
N ASN A 17 -7.33 12.65 7.37
CA ASN A 17 -5.88 12.87 7.48
C ASN A 17 -5.23 12.20 8.72
N GLN A 18 -5.67 10.99 9.08
CA GLN A 18 -5.15 10.23 10.22
C GLN A 18 -4.08 9.20 9.80
N PHE A 19 -3.22 8.83 10.75
CA PHE A 19 -2.32 7.69 10.60
C PHE A 19 -3.10 6.39 10.74
N THR A 20 -3.24 5.62 9.67
CA THR A 20 -4.09 4.42 9.65
C THR A 20 -3.36 3.16 10.13
N GLY A 21 -2.25 2.82 9.51
CA GLY A 21 -1.51 1.60 9.84
C GLY A 21 -2.34 0.33 9.68
N TRP A 22 -2.37 -0.51 10.73
CA TRP A 22 -3.11 -1.78 10.76
C TRP A 22 -4.55 -1.65 11.27
N VAL A 23 -4.99 -0.44 11.60
CA VAL A 23 -6.40 -0.21 11.91
C VAL A 23 -7.25 -0.48 10.67
N ASP A 24 -8.34 -1.20 10.85
CA ASP A 24 -9.16 -1.68 9.74
C ASP A 24 -10.35 -0.76 9.50
N VAL A 25 -10.14 0.22 8.65
CA VAL A 25 -11.12 1.22 8.24
C VAL A 25 -11.65 0.91 6.84
N ASN A 26 -12.85 1.43 6.53
CA ASN A 26 -13.49 1.23 5.23
C ASN A 26 -13.03 2.25 4.19
N LEU A 27 -13.42 2.00 2.92
CA LEU A 27 -13.35 2.98 1.86
C LEU A 27 -14.42 4.06 2.07
N THR A 28 -14.12 5.28 1.61
CA THR A 28 -15.13 6.31 1.40
C THR A 28 -15.87 6.07 0.07
N ASP A 29 -16.96 6.78 -0.19
CA ASP A 29 -17.65 6.75 -1.49
C ASP A 29 -16.68 7.13 -2.63
N LEU A 30 -15.82 8.13 -2.41
CA LEU A 30 -14.76 8.46 -3.35
C LEU A 30 -13.79 7.30 -3.55
N GLY A 31 -13.42 6.58 -2.49
CA GLY A 31 -12.53 5.42 -2.59
C GLY A 31 -13.15 4.26 -3.36
N ILE A 32 -14.47 4.08 -3.27
CA ILE A 32 -15.22 3.11 -4.09
C ILE A 32 -15.17 3.54 -5.57
N GLN A 33 -15.44 4.81 -5.87
CA GLN A 33 -15.34 5.36 -7.23
C GLN A 33 -13.92 5.25 -7.81
N GLU A 34 -12.89 5.54 -7.00
CA GLU A 34 -11.48 5.36 -7.39
C GLU A 34 -11.18 3.91 -7.77
N ALA A 35 -11.70 2.94 -7.02
CA ALA A 35 -11.55 1.52 -7.34
C ALA A 35 -12.27 1.13 -8.64
N GLN A 36 -13.47 1.67 -8.88
CA GLN A 36 -14.22 1.47 -10.12
C GLN A 36 -13.46 2.04 -11.32
N ILE A 37 -12.96 3.26 -11.21
CA ILE A 37 -12.14 3.89 -12.26
C ILE A 37 -10.91 3.05 -12.56
N ALA A 38 -10.22 2.54 -11.51
CA ALA A 38 -9.05 1.69 -11.70
C ALA A 38 -9.38 0.41 -12.50
N GLY A 39 -10.49 -0.25 -12.20
CA GLY A 39 -10.95 -1.43 -12.96
C GLY A 39 -11.24 -1.11 -14.41
N ASN A 40 -11.98 -0.02 -14.68
CA ASN A 40 -12.29 0.43 -16.05
C ASN A 40 -11.01 0.78 -16.83
N LYS A 41 -10.04 1.43 -16.20
CA LYS A 41 -8.75 1.73 -16.85
C LYS A 41 -7.99 0.47 -17.26
N LEU A 42 -8.03 -0.59 -16.47
CA LEU A 42 -7.44 -1.88 -16.86
C LEU A 42 -8.14 -2.50 -18.06
N LEU A 43 -9.48 -2.37 -18.17
CA LEU A 43 -10.25 -2.81 -19.35
C LEU A 43 -9.92 -1.98 -20.59
N GLU A 44 -9.92 -0.64 -20.47
CA GLU A 44 -9.58 0.29 -21.58
C GLU A 44 -8.18 -0.02 -22.16
N GLU A 45 -7.22 -0.33 -21.29
CA GLU A 45 -5.85 -0.72 -21.68
C GLU A 45 -5.75 -2.18 -22.17
N LYS A 46 -6.85 -2.92 -22.18
CA LYS A 46 -6.91 -4.35 -22.57
C LYS A 46 -5.93 -5.22 -21.80
N ILE A 47 -5.73 -4.92 -20.50
CA ILE A 47 -4.85 -5.68 -19.64
C ILE A 47 -5.65 -6.82 -18.98
N SER A 48 -5.45 -8.05 -19.47
CA SER A 48 -5.99 -9.24 -18.81
C SER A 48 -5.16 -9.57 -17.57
N ILE A 49 -5.81 -9.82 -16.43
CA ILE A 49 -5.17 -10.13 -15.15
C ILE A 49 -5.25 -11.64 -14.89
N ASN A 50 -4.09 -12.26 -14.61
CA ASN A 50 -3.98 -13.69 -14.31
C ASN A 50 -4.06 -13.97 -12.80
N THR A 51 -3.57 -13.05 -11.96
CA THR A 51 -3.60 -13.23 -10.50
C THR A 51 -3.80 -11.88 -9.80
N ILE A 52 -4.62 -11.86 -8.75
CA ILE A 52 -4.79 -10.70 -7.88
C ILE A 52 -4.29 -11.04 -6.48
N TYR A 53 -3.38 -10.24 -5.96
CA TYR A 53 -2.92 -10.28 -4.58
C TYR A 53 -3.41 -9.06 -3.81
N THR A 54 -3.76 -9.25 -2.54
CA THR A 54 -4.13 -8.11 -1.66
C THR A 54 -3.70 -8.35 -0.22
N SER A 55 -3.74 -7.31 0.59
CA SER A 55 -3.55 -7.41 2.04
C SER A 55 -4.78 -8.03 2.72
N ILE A 56 -4.72 -8.19 4.04
CA ILE A 56 -5.87 -8.63 4.82
C ILE A 56 -6.68 -7.47 5.43
N LEU A 57 -6.38 -6.21 5.07
CA LEU A 57 -7.11 -5.02 5.55
C LEU A 57 -8.26 -4.68 4.60
N ASN A 58 -9.45 -4.38 5.15
CA ASN A 58 -10.71 -4.25 4.40
C ASN A 58 -10.62 -3.26 3.23
N ARG A 59 -10.01 -2.10 3.41
CA ARG A 59 -9.88 -1.10 2.34
C ARG A 59 -9.16 -1.65 1.09
N ALA A 60 -8.14 -2.49 1.27
CA ALA A 60 -7.45 -3.12 0.14
C ALA A 60 -8.23 -4.31 -0.43
N ILE A 61 -8.84 -5.12 0.44
CA ILE A 61 -9.72 -6.22 0.03
C ILE A 61 -10.88 -5.68 -0.82
N ASN A 62 -11.57 -4.64 -0.33
CA ASN A 62 -12.74 -4.07 -1.03
C ASN A 62 -12.34 -3.43 -2.36
N THR A 63 -11.21 -2.72 -2.41
CA THR A 63 -10.66 -2.23 -3.70
C THR A 63 -10.39 -3.38 -4.66
N ALA A 64 -9.74 -4.48 -4.18
CA ALA A 64 -9.46 -5.64 -5.03
C ALA A 64 -10.73 -6.31 -5.54
N LYS A 65 -11.78 -6.43 -4.71
CA LYS A 65 -13.08 -6.98 -5.09
C LYS A 65 -13.80 -6.13 -6.14
N ILE A 66 -13.83 -4.80 -5.95
CA ILE A 66 -14.45 -3.89 -6.92
C ILE A 66 -13.75 -4.01 -8.27
N VAL A 67 -12.42 -3.97 -8.29
CA VAL A 67 -11.64 -4.13 -9.51
C VAL A 67 -11.89 -5.50 -10.15
N SER A 68 -11.84 -6.59 -9.35
CA SER A 68 -12.04 -7.96 -9.87
C SER A 68 -13.39 -8.14 -10.55
N ASN A 69 -14.46 -7.56 -9.97
CA ASN A 69 -15.81 -7.62 -10.57
C ASN A 69 -15.85 -6.91 -11.93
N ILE A 70 -15.21 -5.75 -12.06
CA ILE A 70 -15.20 -4.97 -13.29
C ILE A 70 -14.45 -5.71 -14.41
N ILE A 71 -13.28 -6.29 -14.09
CA ILE A 71 -12.47 -7.01 -15.08
C ILE A 71 -12.88 -8.49 -15.24
N SER A 72 -14.02 -8.89 -14.68
CA SER A 72 -14.56 -10.26 -14.72
C SER A 72 -13.57 -11.32 -14.17
N PHE A 73 -12.77 -10.97 -13.14
CA PHE A 73 -11.90 -11.89 -12.46
C PHE A 73 -12.64 -12.57 -11.29
N ASN A 74 -12.48 -13.88 -11.11
CA ASN A 74 -13.15 -14.60 -10.03
C ASN A 74 -12.64 -14.15 -8.65
N GLU A 75 -13.51 -13.49 -7.88
CA GLU A 75 -13.20 -12.95 -6.55
C GLU A 75 -12.64 -14.02 -5.58
N SER A 76 -13.12 -15.27 -5.68
CA SER A 76 -12.66 -16.36 -4.81
C SER A 76 -11.18 -16.73 -5.03
N CYS A 77 -10.61 -16.34 -6.17
CA CYS A 77 -9.21 -16.56 -6.52
C CYS A 77 -8.28 -15.43 -6.06
N ILE A 78 -8.79 -14.38 -5.40
CA ILE A 78 -7.96 -13.30 -4.84
C ILE A 78 -7.11 -13.84 -3.69
N LYS A 79 -5.80 -13.79 -3.85
CA LYS A 79 -4.83 -14.26 -2.85
C LYS A 79 -4.55 -13.18 -1.82
N LYS A 80 -4.79 -13.48 -0.53
CA LYS A 80 -4.61 -12.53 0.57
C LYS A 80 -3.33 -12.84 1.36
N SER A 81 -2.55 -11.80 1.67
CA SER A 81 -1.36 -11.92 2.53
C SER A 81 -1.27 -10.76 3.51
N TRP A 82 -1.12 -11.06 4.81
CA TRP A 82 -0.85 -10.04 5.82
C TRP A 82 0.48 -9.30 5.59
N ARG A 83 1.40 -9.92 4.87
CA ARG A 83 2.68 -9.32 4.52
C ARG A 83 2.54 -8.12 3.58
N LEU A 84 1.39 -7.99 2.91
CA LEU A 84 1.01 -6.82 2.11
C LEU A 84 0.31 -5.71 2.92
N ASN A 85 0.07 -5.90 4.23
CA ASN A 85 -0.54 -4.87 5.08
C ASN A 85 0.26 -3.55 5.03
N GLU A 86 -0.41 -2.45 5.38
CA GLU A 86 0.23 -1.15 5.55
C GLU A 86 1.30 -1.21 6.66
N ARG A 87 2.22 -0.28 6.67
CA ARG A 87 3.16 -0.06 7.76
C ARG A 87 2.41 0.23 9.06
N HIS A 88 2.79 -0.42 10.14
CA HIS A 88 2.22 -0.17 11.47
C HIS A 88 2.78 1.13 12.05
N TYR A 89 1.91 2.09 12.33
CA TYR A 89 2.33 3.42 12.79
C TYR A 89 2.51 3.55 14.31
N GLY A 90 2.52 2.45 15.06
CA GLY A 90 2.75 2.48 16.51
C GLY A 90 1.78 3.41 17.23
N LYS A 91 2.30 4.25 18.13
CA LYS A 91 1.51 5.24 18.89
C LYS A 91 0.85 6.33 18.05
N LEU A 92 1.24 6.46 16.78
CA LEU A 92 0.64 7.47 15.90
C LEU A 92 -0.69 7.01 15.29
N GLN A 93 -1.04 5.71 15.34
CA GLN A 93 -2.31 5.22 14.79
C GLN A 93 -3.49 5.96 15.40
N GLY A 94 -4.39 6.47 14.55
CA GLY A 94 -5.56 7.26 14.93
C GLY A 94 -5.29 8.76 15.11
N LEU A 95 -4.05 9.20 15.23
CA LEU A 95 -3.74 10.63 15.36
C LEU A 95 -3.84 11.32 14.00
N ASN A 96 -4.37 12.57 14.01
CA ASN A 96 -4.37 13.42 12.82
C ASN A 96 -2.95 13.91 12.53
N LYS A 97 -2.52 13.79 11.26
CA LYS A 97 -1.13 14.10 10.86
C LYS A 97 -0.74 15.56 11.06
N SER A 98 -1.64 16.50 10.75
CA SER A 98 -1.36 17.93 10.92
C SER A 98 -1.34 18.35 12.39
N GLN A 99 -2.24 17.79 13.22
CA GLN A 99 -2.21 18.02 14.68
C GLN A 99 -0.95 17.41 15.31
N THR A 100 -0.55 16.23 14.87
CA THR A 100 0.71 15.61 15.30
C THR A 100 1.91 16.48 14.92
N ALA A 101 1.88 17.13 13.74
CA ALA A 101 2.93 18.05 13.33
C ALA A 101 2.96 19.33 14.19
N LYS A 102 1.81 19.82 14.69
CA LYS A 102 1.77 20.94 15.65
C LYS A 102 2.43 20.59 16.99
N ILE A 103 2.34 19.31 17.41
CA ILE A 103 2.88 18.87 18.71
C ILE A 103 4.38 18.51 18.60
N TYR A 104 4.77 17.76 17.58
CA TYR A 104 6.12 17.21 17.45
C TYR A 104 7.00 17.93 16.41
N GLY A 105 6.46 18.90 15.70
CA GLY A 105 7.10 19.58 14.58
C GLY A 105 6.97 18.83 13.25
N GLU A 106 6.85 19.58 12.14
CA GLU A 106 6.72 19.01 10.78
C GLU A 106 7.90 18.10 10.40
N LYS A 107 9.12 18.50 10.78
CA LYS A 107 10.35 17.75 10.50
C LYS A 107 10.29 16.35 11.13
N GLN A 108 9.88 16.25 12.40
CA GLN A 108 9.79 14.97 13.10
C GLN A 108 8.69 14.07 12.50
N VAL A 109 7.52 14.65 12.20
CA VAL A 109 6.42 13.91 11.54
C VAL A 109 6.83 13.47 10.13
N HIS A 110 7.57 14.30 9.40
CA HIS A 110 8.12 13.91 8.11
C HIS A 110 9.08 12.72 8.23
N ILE A 111 9.98 12.72 9.21
CA ILE A 111 10.89 11.60 9.49
C ILE A 111 10.08 10.32 9.75
N TRP A 112 9.11 10.32 10.67
CA TRP A 112 8.27 9.15 10.95
C TRP A 112 7.45 8.67 9.74
N ARG A 113 7.08 9.58 8.84
CA ARG A 113 6.31 9.23 7.64
C ARG A 113 7.17 8.71 6.49
N ARG A 114 8.40 9.17 6.35
CA ARG A 114 9.15 9.06 5.10
C ARG A 114 10.51 8.39 5.21
N SER A 115 11.19 8.47 6.38
CA SER A 115 12.50 7.82 6.51
C SER A 115 12.42 6.33 6.20
N PHE A 116 13.53 5.79 5.79
CA PHE A 116 13.67 4.39 5.46
C PHE A 116 13.71 3.52 6.73
N ASP A 117 14.53 3.90 7.69
CA ASP A 117 14.94 3.09 8.86
C ASP A 117 14.39 3.58 10.21
N ILE A 118 13.85 4.81 10.29
CA ILE A 118 13.35 5.36 11.55
C ILE A 118 11.86 5.00 11.73
N PRO A 119 11.51 4.13 12.70
CA PRO A 119 10.12 3.79 12.98
C PRO A 119 9.42 4.93 13.75
N PRO A 120 8.07 4.97 13.73
CA PRO A 120 7.30 5.78 14.65
C PRO A 120 7.45 5.27 16.09
N PRO A 121 7.06 6.05 17.13
CA PRO A 121 7.06 5.59 18.52
C PRO A 121 6.27 4.29 18.65
N LYS A 122 6.91 3.26 19.20
CA LYS A 122 6.32 1.91 19.36
C LYS A 122 5.24 1.90 20.45
N ILE A 123 4.16 1.14 20.23
CA ILE A 123 3.20 0.80 21.29
C ILE A 123 3.74 -0.35 22.14
N HIS A 124 3.23 -0.46 23.36
CA HIS A 124 3.51 -1.62 24.20
C HIS A 124 2.68 -2.83 23.75
N ILE A 125 3.17 -4.05 23.98
CA ILE A 125 2.43 -5.28 23.60
C ILE A 125 1.06 -5.42 24.31
N LYS A 126 0.88 -4.77 25.45
CA LYS A 126 -0.39 -4.72 26.21
C LYS A 126 -1.30 -3.55 25.76
N ASP A 127 -0.86 -2.74 24.80
CA ASP A 127 -1.69 -1.63 24.29
C ASP A 127 -2.95 -2.18 23.62
N LYS A 128 -4.09 -1.52 23.85
CA LYS A 128 -5.37 -1.92 23.24
C LYS A 128 -5.36 -1.93 21.71
N MET A 129 -4.49 -1.10 21.10
CA MET A 129 -4.31 -1.02 19.66
C MET A 129 -3.29 -2.04 19.13
N HIS A 130 -2.69 -2.87 20.00
CA HIS A 130 -1.75 -3.90 19.54
C HIS A 130 -2.48 -4.96 18.69
N PRO A 131 -1.92 -5.39 17.55
CA PRO A 131 -2.57 -6.32 16.62
C PRO A 131 -3.05 -7.63 17.26
N SER A 132 -2.40 -8.13 18.31
CA SER A 132 -2.83 -9.34 19.03
C SER A 132 -4.25 -9.29 19.62
N ASN A 133 -4.81 -8.10 19.79
CA ASN A 133 -6.16 -7.92 20.34
C ASN A 133 -7.27 -8.06 19.29
N PHE A 134 -6.91 -8.23 18.01
CA PHE A 134 -7.88 -8.31 16.92
C PHE A 134 -7.91 -9.70 16.28
N LYS A 135 -9.10 -10.33 16.22
CA LYS A 135 -9.30 -11.66 15.61
C LYS A 135 -8.74 -11.78 14.18
N LYS A 136 -8.76 -10.70 13.43
CA LYS A 136 -8.23 -10.62 12.05
C LYS A 136 -6.78 -11.05 11.96
N PHE A 137 -5.97 -10.81 12.99
CA PHE A 137 -4.54 -11.11 13.02
C PHE A 137 -4.20 -12.39 13.82
N ALA A 138 -5.20 -13.12 14.33
CA ALA A 138 -4.98 -14.29 15.19
C ALA A 138 -4.18 -15.43 14.54
N LYS A 139 -4.16 -15.50 13.21
CA LYS A 139 -3.38 -16.50 12.45
C LYS A 139 -1.92 -16.08 12.18
N ILE A 140 -1.54 -14.89 12.63
CA ILE A 140 -0.16 -14.40 12.49
C ILE A 140 0.58 -14.73 13.78
N ASP A 141 1.76 -15.35 13.66
CA ASP A 141 2.61 -15.64 14.81
C ASP A 141 2.89 -14.36 15.59
N LYS A 142 2.77 -14.42 16.92
CA LYS A 142 2.90 -13.25 17.80
C LYS A 142 4.21 -12.48 17.60
N ILE A 143 5.30 -13.19 17.29
CA ILE A 143 6.61 -12.60 17.03
C ILE A 143 6.62 -11.72 15.77
N ASN A 144 5.69 -11.94 14.84
CA ASN A 144 5.56 -11.18 13.61
C ASN A 144 4.58 -10.00 13.73
N LEU A 145 3.91 -9.83 14.89
CA LEU A 145 2.97 -8.74 15.11
C LEU A 145 3.75 -7.45 15.43
N PRO A 146 3.61 -6.39 14.62
CA PRO A 146 4.41 -5.18 14.81
C PRO A 146 3.89 -4.30 15.95
N THR A 147 4.79 -3.60 16.62
CA THR A 147 4.48 -2.53 17.58
C THR A 147 4.69 -1.13 16.99
N GLY A 148 5.35 -1.05 15.85
CA GLY A 148 5.69 0.15 15.07
C GLY A 148 6.75 -0.23 14.04
N GLU A 149 6.53 0.12 12.77
CA GLU A 149 7.41 -0.27 11.66
C GLU A 149 8.03 0.93 10.97
N SER A 150 9.32 0.87 10.65
CA SER A 150 9.99 1.65 9.61
C SER A 150 9.64 1.06 8.22
N LEU A 151 10.08 1.70 7.14
CA LEU A 151 9.94 1.11 5.82
C LEU A 151 10.86 -0.12 5.64
N SER A 152 12.02 -0.11 6.29
CA SER A 152 12.93 -1.26 6.35
C SER A 152 12.26 -2.48 6.98
N ASP A 153 11.54 -2.30 8.09
CA ASP A 153 10.79 -3.38 8.74
C ASP A 153 9.70 -3.94 7.81
N VAL A 154 9.00 -3.07 7.06
CA VAL A 154 8.02 -3.50 6.05
C VAL A 154 8.69 -4.35 4.97
N ILE A 155 9.88 -3.98 4.49
CA ILE A 155 10.63 -4.78 3.50
C ILE A 155 11.00 -6.15 4.08
N ILE A 156 11.51 -6.21 5.31
CA ILE A 156 11.85 -7.48 5.97
C ILE A 156 10.60 -8.39 6.04
N ARG A 157 9.47 -7.83 6.47
CA ARG A 157 8.19 -8.54 6.53
C ARG A 157 7.69 -8.99 5.15
N LEU A 158 7.93 -8.19 4.12
CA LEU A 158 7.48 -8.45 2.75
C LEU A 158 8.32 -9.52 2.05
N LYS A 159 9.63 -9.63 2.34
CA LYS A 159 10.56 -10.53 1.64
C LYS A 159 10.04 -11.96 1.43
N PRO A 160 9.49 -12.69 2.43
CA PRO A 160 9.01 -14.04 2.20
C PRO A 160 7.83 -14.11 1.20
N PHE A 161 6.92 -13.12 1.22
CA PHE A 161 5.87 -13.01 0.21
C PHE A 161 6.47 -12.73 -1.17
N TRP A 162 7.40 -11.77 -1.25
CA TRP A 162 8.02 -11.36 -2.50
C TRP A 162 8.78 -12.50 -3.17
N ASN A 163 9.55 -13.27 -2.41
CA ASN A 163 10.30 -14.39 -2.93
C ASN A 163 9.38 -15.49 -3.48
N ASN A 164 8.29 -15.82 -2.77
CA ASN A 164 7.30 -16.78 -3.24
C ASN A 164 6.55 -16.25 -4.48
N TYR A 165 6.20 -14.96 -4.48
CA TYR A 165 5.55 -14.30 -5.59
C TYR A 165 6.42 -14.31 -6.85
N ILE A 166 7.70 -13.92 -6.75
CA ILE A 166 8.62 -13.92 -7.89
C ILE A 166 8.75 -15.34 -8.48
N LYS A 167 8.85 -16.35 -7.62
CA LYS A 167 8.87 -17.75 -8.08
C LYS A 167 7.59 -18.09 -8.86
N GLU A 168 6.43 -17.79 -8.30
CA GLU A 168 5.13 -18.06 -8.92
C GLU A 168 4.98 -17.37 -10.29
N ILE A 169 5.32 -16.08 -10.39
CA ILE A 169 5.20 -15.34 -11.67
C ILE A 169 6.21 -15.83 -12.73
N THR A 170 7.38 -16.28 -12.29
CA THR A 170 8.38 -16.83 -13.21
C THR A 170 7.90 -18.17 -13.80
N GLU A 171 7.18 -18.96 -13.01
CA GLU A 171 6.62 -20.24 -13.44
C GLU A 171 5.35 -20.07 -14.29
N LEU A 172 4.45 -19.19 -13.88
CA LEU A 172 3.12 -19.02 -14.51
C LEU A 172 3.10 -17.99 -15.65
N GLY A 173 3.99 -17.01 -15.63
CA GLY A 173 3.93 -15.88 -16.55
C GLY A 173 2.65 -15.04 -16.38
N GLY A 174 2.32 -14.19 -17.38
CA GLY A 174 1.07 -13.42 -17.40
C GLY A 174 1.16 -12.06 -16.71
N ASN A 175 -0.01 -11.46 -16.40
CA ASN A 175 -0.10 -10.15 -15.77
C ASN A 175 -0.68 -10.27 -14.36
N HIS A 176 -0.10 -9.54 -13.42
CA HIS A 176 -0.41 -9.68 -12.01
C HIS A 176 -0.78 -8.34 -11.40
N LEU A 177 -1.86 -8.30 -10.60
CA LEU A 177 -2.30 -7.12 -9.88
C LEU A 177 -2.03 -7.28 -8.39
N ILE A 178 -1.32 -6.32 -7.79
CA ILE A 178 -1.16 -6.22 -6.33
C ILE A 178 -1.93 -4.99 -5.84
N VAL A 179 -3.03 -5.24 -5.11
CA VAL A 179 -3.81 -4.18 -4.45
C VAL A 179 -3.38 -4.09 -2.99
N ALA A 180 -2.70 -3.02 -2.63
CA ALA A 180 -2.13 -2.90 -1.30
C ALA A 180 -2.10 -1.45 -0.80
N HIS A 181 -1.08 -1.06 -0.04
CA HIS A 181 -1.00 0.21 0.68
C HIS A 181 0.24 1.00 0.28
N SER A 182 0.26 2.29 0.64
CA SER A 182 1.37 3.17 0.25
C SER A 182 2.74 2.60 0.62
N ASN A 183 2.95 2.16 1.85
CA ASN A 183 4.28 1.70 2.28
C ASN A 183 4.61 0.27 1.82
N SER A 184 3.64 -0.64 1.74
CA SER A 184 3.90 -1.97 1.17
C SER A 184 4.23 -1.88 -0.34
N LEU A 185 3.55 -1.02 -1.10
CA LEU A 185 3.88 -0.80 -2.51
C LEU A 185 5.21 -0.06 -2.70
N ARG A 186 5.55 0.91 -1.82
CA ARG A 186 6.88 1.53 -1.81
C ARG A 186 7.98 0.52 -1.53
N ALA A 187 7.75 -0.42 -0.61
CA ALA A 187 8.68 -1.51 -0.34
C ALA A 187 8.88 -2.40 -1.58
N ILE A 188 7.81 -2.74 -2.31
CA ILE A 188 7.89 -3.48 -3.58
C ILE A 188 8.69 -2.68 -4.62
N LEU A 189 8.40 -1.39 -4.80
CA LEU A 189 9.13 -0.55 -5.75
C LEU A 189 10.62 -0.42 -5.40
N LYS A 190 10.96 -0.31 -4.09
CA LYS A 190 12.35 -0.26 -3.66
C LYS A 190 13.10 -1.54 -4.03
N ILE A 191 12.50 -2.70 -3.81
CA ILE A 191 13.09 -4.00 -4.18
C ILE A 191 13.21 -4.11 -5.71
N LEU A 192 12.12 -3.85 -6.42
CA LEU A 192 12.03 -4.08 -7.87
C LEU A 192 12.95 -3.15 -8.67
N LYS A 193 13.06 -1.88 -8.26
CA LYS A 193 13.85 -0.84 -8.95
C LYS A 193 15.21 -0.60 -8.32
N ASN A 194 15.56 -1.35 -7.27
CA ASN A 194 16.79 -1.16 -6.49
C ASN A 194 17.03 0.30 -6.06
N LEU A 195 15.96 0.97 -5.60
CA LEU A 195 16.04 2.37 -5.17
C LEU A 195 16.87 2.51 -3.91
N THR A 196 17.65 3.59 -3.83
CA THR A 196 18.37 3.94 -2.60
C THR A 196 17.43 4.36 -1.48
N ASP A 197 17.92 4.41 -0.24
CA ASP A 197 17.15 4.84 0.92
C ASP A 197 16.68 6.29 0.80
N LYS A 198 17.44 7.12 0.09
CA LYS A 198 17.08 8.52 -0.20
C LYS A 198 15.98 8.61 -1.25
N GLU A 199 16.09 7.91 -2.35
CA GLU A 199 15.13 7.95 -3.47
C GLU A 199 13.74 7.49 -3.02
N ILE A 200 13.66 6.42 -2.22
CA ILE A 200 12.37 5.90 -1.76
C ILE A 200 11.59 6.89 -0.88
N THR A 201 12.26 7.86 -0.24
CA THR A 201 11.59 8.87 0.59
C THR A 201 10.67 9.78 -0.22
N SER A 202 11.00 10.02 -1.50
CA SER A 202 10.25 10.90 -2.42
C SER A 202 9.10 10.19 -3.15
N VAL A 203 9.09 8.85 -3.16
CA VAL A 203 8.06 8.08 -3.89
C VAL A 203 6.69 8.25 -3.22
N ASN A 204 5.72 8.76 -3.98
CA ASN A 204 4.33 8.94 -3.59
C ASN A 204 3.42 8.11 -4.51
N ILE A 205 2.63 7.21 -3.92
CA ILE A 205 1.69 6.36 -4.66
C ILE A 205 0.27 6.83 -4.35
N PRO A 206 -0.44 7.42 -5.32
CA PRO A 206 -1.81 7.89 -5.14
C PRO A 206 -2.79 6.72 -4.92
N THR A 207 -3.93 7.01 -4.27
CA THR A 207 -5.04 6.07 -4.14
C THR A 207 -5.70 5.84 -5.50
N GLY A 208 -6.17 4.63 -5.75
CA GLY A 208 -7.02 4.29 -6.87
C GLY A 208 -6.41 4.44 -8.26
N ILE A 209 -5.09 4.65 -8.38
CA ILE A 209 -4.43 4.81 -9.69
C ILE A 209 -3.50 3.64 -9.96
N PRO A 210 -3.78 2.80 -10.95
CA PRO A 210 -2.90 1.70 -11.32
C PRO A 210 -1.55 2.20 -11.86
N LEU A 211 -0.46 1.67 -11.32
CA LEU A 211 0.89 1.77 -11.88
C LEU A 211 1.19 0.47 -12.61
N VAL A 212 1.31 0.52 -13.91
CA VAL A 212 1.69 -0.62 -14.77
C VAL A 212 3.19 -0.61 -14.96
N ILE A 213 3.84 -1.72 -14.63
CA ILE A 213 5.28 -1.94 -14.81
C ILE A 213 5.45 -3.10 -15.78
N GLU A 214 6.07 -2.84 -16.91
CA GLU A 214 6.37 -3.84 -17.92
C GLU A 214 7.73 -4.48 -17.64
N ILE A 215 7.76 -5.81 -17.57
CA ILE A 215 8.95 -6.58 -17.22
C ILE A 215 9.24 -7.59 -18.34
N ASP A 216 10.48 -7.57 -18.83
CA ASP A 216 11.02 -8.57 -19.75
C ASP A 216 12.34 -9.11 -19.19
N LYS A 217 12.49 -10.44 -19.14
CA LYS A 217 13.71 -11.13 -18.64
C LYS A 217 14.26 -10.52 -17.34
N ASN A 218 13.34 -10.29 -16.36
CA ASN A 218 13.61 -9.66 -15.06
C ASN A 218 14.10 -8.20 -15.12
N LYS A 219 13.97 -7.51 -16.25
CA LYS A 219 14.27 -6.09 -16.39
C LYS A 219 12.99 -5.29 -16.61
N ILE A 220 12.90 -4.14 -15.97
CA ILE A 220 11.83 -3.17 -16.25
C ILE A 220 12.15 -2.54 -17.60
N ILE A 221 11.19 -2.68 -18.54
CA ILE A 221 11.27 -2.11 -19.88
C ILE A 221 10.34 -0.92 -20.09
N GLY A 222 9.40 -0.69 -19.17
CA GLY A 222 8.48 0.44 -19.19
C GLY A 222 7.68 0.55 -17.92
N GLU A 223 7.23 1.77 -17.62
CA GLU A 223 6.28 2.01 -16.54
C GLU A 223 5.37 3.19 -16.88
N LYS A 224 4.09 3.09 -16.51
CA LYS A 224 3.14 4.19 -16.63
C LYS A 224 2.04 4.12 -15.56
N TYR A 225 1.62 5.27 -15.06
CA TYR A 225 0.36 5.37 -14.34
C TYR A 225 -0.81 5.48 -15.33
N LEU A 226 -1.94 4.82 -15.03
CA LEU A 226 -3.14 4.91 -15.89
C LEU A 226 -3.96 6.16 -15.57
N ILE A 227 -3.32 7.31 -15.69
CA ILE A 227 -3.88 8.66 -15.52
C ILE A 227 -2.99 9.66 -16.28
N ASP A 228 -3.52 10.82 -16.64
CA ASP A 228 -2.72 11.88 -17.23
C ASP A 228 -1.68 12.46 -16.23
N GLU A 229 -0.57 12.97 -16.75
CA GLU A 229 0.55 13.46 -15.94
C GLU A 229 0.18 14.62 -15.01
N THR A 230 -0.70 15.52 -15.42
CA THR A 230 -1.10 16.69 -14.65
C THR A 230 -1.85 16.26 -13.39
N SER A 231 -2.85 15.41 -13.55
CA SER A 231 -3.62 14.83 -12.46
C SER A 231 -2.75 13.99 -11.52
N LEU A 232 -1.81 13.22 -12.07
CA LEU A 232 -0.85 12.45 -11.28
C LEU A 232 -0.01 13.35 -10.38
N LYS A 233 0.59 14.42 -10.93
CA LYS A 233 1.41 15.38 -10.18
C LYS A 233 0.61 16.05 -9.05
N VAL A 234 -0.65 16.43 -9.32
CA VAL A 234 -1.53 17.01 -8.31
C VAL A 234 -1.77 16.04 -7.16
N LYS A 235 -2.17 14.80 -7.45
CA LYS A 235 -2.44 13.78 -6.42
C LYS A 235 -1.16 13.43 -5.62
N GLN A 236 -0.01 13.32 -6.26
CA GLN A 236 1.27 13.07 -5.57
C GLN A 236 1.65 14.23 -4.64
N LYS A 237 1.45 15.48 -5.05
CA LYS A 237 1.68 16.68 -4.23
C LYS A 237 0.76 16.72 -3.00
N GLN A 238 -0.52 16.35 -3.17
CA GLN A 238 -1.46 16.24 -2.06
C GLN A 238 -0.97 15.26 -0.98
N ILE A 239 -0.46 14.08 -1.38
CA ILE A 239 0.11 13.09 -0.46
C ILE A 239 1.35 13.62 0.26
N ALA A 240 2.24 14.30 -0.46
CA ALA A 240 3.43 14.90 0.12
C ALA A 240 3.10 15.91 1.22
N ASN A 241 2.02 16.68 1.04
CA ASN A 241 1.61 17.74 1.96
C ASN A 241 0.78 17.26 3.17
N GLN A 242 0.37 16.01 3.27
CA GLN A 242 -0.50 15.50 4.35
C GLN A 242 0.03 15.69 5.78
N GLY A 243 1.32 15.87 5.99
CA GLY A 243 1.91 16.09 7.32
C GLY A 243 2.32 17.52 7.61
N LYS A 244 1.93 18.48 6.76
CA LYS A 244 2.20 19.88 6.98
C LYS A 244 1.12 20.51 7.88
N ILE A 245 1.51 21.51 8.64
CA ILE A 245 0.61 22.33 9.44
C ILE A 245 -0.26 23.14 8.46
N LYS A 246 -1.56 23.02 8.66
CA LYS A 246 -2.55 23.84 7.95
C LYS A 246 -2.97 25.01 8.84
#